data_5f8cf1653f9ca983ad03de43db2db637
#
_entry.id   5f8cf1653f9ca983ad03de43db2db637
#
_cell.length_a   1.000
_cell.length_b   1.000
_cell.length_c   1.000
_cell.angle_alpha   90.00
_cell.angle_beta   90.00
_cell.angle_gamma   90.00
#
_symmetry.space_group_name_H-M   'P 1'
#
loop_
_entity.id
_entity.type
_entity.pdbx_description
1 polymer ?
#
loop_
_entity_poly.entity_id
_entity_poly.type
_entity_poly.pdbx_seq_one_letter_code
_entity_poly.pdbx_strand_id
1 'polypeptide(L)'
;MAPTNKAAYLDGAKKRPLSVRDAPYTSPGSDQIVIKNSAVALNPLEALKQALGNLLYGHVKYPFVMGSDVAGVVVEVGPNVTRFKVGDRVVGHALGMEKHHNQSSMCGFQMYTVLLEKMTCPVPQSIPLEKAVVLPLGLSTAACGLFQKDQLGLRHPKVDQAGLDGSGSDIPTEKEVLLVWGGSSSVGCNAIQLAKAAGYDVVTTCSPRNFDLVKSLGATAAYDYRSKTAIEDIVQHHCLGRTVAGAMSIGDGGAEACIEILGRSSKGNRFLSMVSYPNPPNIDAGIPSRIVFMTRWMASMTVKAWTKGVRSKFVWGATLEQNEVGEMIYKDFLPLALERGVFVPAPAPEVIGNDLGSIQEGLDRLKYGKVSGSKLIVQLDIEN
;
A
#
# COMPACT_ATOMS: atom_id res chain seq x y z
N MET A 1 29.02 -21.17 6.33
CA MET A 1 27.78 -21.74 6.87
C MET A 1 26.64 -20.79 6.51
N ALA A 2 25.46 -21.29 6.14
CA ALA A 2 24.30 -20.44 5.94
C ALA A 2 23.92 -19.75 7.28
N PRO A 3 23.47 -18.48 7.26
CA PRO A 3 23.07 -17.80 8.47
C PRO A 3 21.85 -18.47 9.11
N THR A 4 21.75 -18.39 10.44
CA THR A 4 20.57 -18.85 11.17
C THR A 4 19.40 -17.90 10.91
N ASN A 5 18.29 -18.40 10.36
CA ASN A 5 17.07 -17.63 10.16
C ASN A 5 16.06 -17.94 11.29
N LYS A 6 15.25 -16.94 11.66
CA LYS A 6 14.08 -17.07 12.54
C LYS A 6 12.87 -16.41 11.87
N ALA A 7 11.69 -16.96 12.09
CA ALA A 7 10.44 -16.42 11.52
C ALA A 7 9.27 -16.54 12.50
N ALA A 8 8.29 -15.64 12.32
CA ALA A 8 7.00 -15.68 13.00
C ALA A 8 5.98 -16.44 12.12
N TYR A 9 5.62 -17.64 12.54
CA TYR A 9 4.76 -18.55 11.79
C TYR A 9 3.28 -18.42 12.18
N LEU A 10 2.42 -18.42 11.19
CA LEU A 10 1.01 -18.74 11.32
C LEU A 10 0.87 -20.26 11.22
N ASP A 11 0.64 -20.94 12.34
CA ASP A 11 0.65 -22.42 12.44
C ASP A 11 -0.61 -23.10 11.91
N GLY A 12 -1.64 -22.32 11.62
CA GLY A 12 -2.90 -22.85 11.11
C GLY A 12 -3.89 -21.74 10.84
N ALA A 13 -5.00 -22.06 10.18
CA ALA A 13 -6.07 -21.09 9.91
C ALA A 13 -6.56 -20.45 11.22
N LYS A 14 -6.47 -19.12 11.30
CA LYS A 14 -6.89 -18.32 12.45
C LYS A 14 -6.11 -18.55 13.75
N LYS A 15 -4.99 -19.29 13.70
CA LYS A 15 -4.18 -19.52 14.91
C LYS A 15 -3.54 -18.22 15.41
N ARG A 16 -3.49 -18.10 16.72
CA ARG A 16 -2.92 -16.96 17.47
C ARG A 16 -2.33 -17.44 18.78
N PRO A 17 -1.26 -16.80 19.26
CA PRO A 17 -0.39 -15.85 18.55
C PRO A 17 0.41 -16.53 17.42
N LEU A 18 1.16 -15.73 16.64
CA LEU A 18 2.18 -16.27 15.75
C LEU A 18 3.28 -16.92 16.60
N SER A 19 3.86 -18.03 16.13
CA SER A 19 4.95 -18.72 16.83
C SER A 19 6.30 -18.35 16.23
N VAL A 20 7.19 -17.79 17.06
CA VAL A 20 8.56 -17.44 16.65
C VAL A 20 9.47 -18.64 16.87
N ARG A 21 10.16 -19.10 15.82
CA ARG A 21 11.10 -20.22 15.85
C ARG A 21 12.08 -20.17 14.70
N ASP A 22 13.05 -21.07 14.73
CA ASP A 22 14.01 -21.22 13.64
C ASP A 22 13.31 -21.52 12.33
N ALA A 23 13.85 -20.95 11.26
CA ALA A 23 13.36 -21.06 9.90
C ALA A 23 14.52 -21.38 8.93
N PRO A 24 14.27 -22.06 7.82
CA PRO A 24 15.30 -22.28 6.81
C PRO A 24 15.79 -20.93 6.24
N TYR A 25 17.11 -20.82 6.04
CA TYR A 25 17.67 -19.81 5.14
C TYR A 25 17.50 -20.30 3.71
N THR A 26 17.03 -19.42 2.83
CA THR A 26 16.80 -19.75 1.41
C THR A 26 17.66 -18.84 0.55
N SER A 27 18.57 -19.40 -0.25
CA SER A 27 19.35 -18.65 -1.23
C SER A 27 18.46 -18.11 -2.36
N PRO A 28 18.85 -17.00 -3.01
CA PRO A 28 18.04 -16.38 -4.03
C PRO A 28 18.02 -17.20 -5.34
N GLY A 29 16.89 -17.14 -6.05
CA GLY A 29 16.82 -17.55 -7.46
C GLY A 29 17.51 -16.53 -8.37
N SER A 30 17.47 -16.79 -9.69
CA SER A 30 18.25 -16.03 -10.69
C SER A 30 18.03 -14.51 -10.65
N ASP A 31 16.78 -14.06 -10.48
CA ASP A 31 16.40 -12.63 -10.50
C ASP A 31 15.97 -12.15 -9.11
N GLN A 32 16.55 -12.76 -8.06
CA GLN A 32 16.18 -12.50 -6.66
C GLN A 32 17.40 -12.05 -5.86
N ILE A 33 17.11 -11.40 -4.76
CA ILE A 33 18.10 -11.05 -3.72
C ILE A 33 17.64 -11.61 -2.38
N VAL A 34 18.55 -11.82 -1.46
CA VAL A 34 18.25 -12.05 -0.04
C VAL A 34 18.67 -10.83 0.75
N ILE A 35 17.78 -10.35 1.60
CA ILE A 35 18.08 -9.27 2.54
C ILE A 35 18.04 -9.78 3.98
N LYS A 36 18.95 -9.26 4.83
CA LYS A 36 18.80 -9.31 6.29
C LYS A 36 17.88 -8.16 6.67
N ASN A 37 16.69 -8.47 7.19
CA ASN A 37 15.70 -7.47 7.55
C ASN A 37 16.18 -6.65 8.76
N SER A 38 16.14 -5.33 8.65
CA SER A 38 16.32 -4.38 9.76
C SER A 38 15.00 -3.90 10.33
N ALA A 39 13.95 -3.91 9.49
CA ALA A 39 12.60 -3.58 9.89
C ALA A 39 11.57 -4.28 9.01
N VAL A 40 10.42 -4.59 9.59
CA VAL A 40 9.23 -5.08 8.90
C VAL A 40 8.03 -4.21 9.26
N ALA A 41 7.14 -3.94 8.30
CA ALA A 41 5.92 -3.21 8.61
C ALA A 41 4.68 -4.09 8.46
N LEU A 42 3.64 -3.73 9.21
CA LEU A 42 2.42 -4.51 9.32
C LEU A 42 1.28 -3.83 8.54
N ASN A 43 0.43 -4.64 7.93
CA ASN A 43 -0.70 -4.18 7.15
C ASN A 43 -2.02 -4.80 7.63
N PRO A 44 -3.16 -4.15 7.35
CA PRO A 44 -4.47 -4.77 7.55
C PRO A 44 -4.63 -6.11 6.83
N LEU A 45 -3.89 -6.33 5.74
CA LEU A 45 -3.92 -7.55 4.94
C LEU A 45 -3.50 -8.79 5.75
N GLU A 46 -2.39 -8.71 6.50
CA GLU A 46 -1.92 -9.82 7.34
C GLU A 46 -2.87 -10.06 8.52
N ALA A 47 -3.40 -8.99 9.13
CA ALA A 47 -4.41 -9.11 10.18
C ALA A 47 -5.70 -9.77 9.67
N LEU A 48 -6.15 -9.42 8.46
CA LEU A 48 -7.28 -10.05 7.78
C LEU A 48 -7.00 -11.51 7.43
N LYS A 49 -5.80 -11.83 6.91
CA LYS A 49 -5.39 -13.22 6.63
C LYS A 49 -5.48 -14.06 7.90
N GLN A 50 -4.96 -13.59 9.01
CA GLN A 50 -5.06 -14.30 10.29
C GLN A 50 -6.52 -14.44 10.74
N ALA A 51 -7.35 -13.39 10.62
CA ALA A 51 -8.74 -13.40 11.07
C ALA A 51 -9.67 -14.24 10.19
N LEU A 52 -9.50 -14.21 8.87
CA LEU A 52 -10.34 -14.91 7.91
C LEU A 52 -9.88 -16.35 7.61
N GLY A 53 -8.61 -16.68 7.93
CA GLY A 53 -8.03 -17.99 7.67
C GLY A 53 -8.02 -18.30 6.17
N ASN A 54 -8.58 -19.45 5.77
CA ASN A 54 -8.55 -19.92 4.37
C ASN A 54 -9.50 -19.17 3.42
N LEU A 55 -10.31 -18.24 3.90
CA LEU A 55 -11.13 -17.39 3.02
C LEU A 55 -10.27 -16.35 2.28
N LEU A 56 -9.11 -15.98 2.85
CA LEU A 56 -8.13 -15.12 2.20
C LEU A 56 -6.84 -15.91 2.01
N TYR A 57 -6.27 -15.92 0.82
CA TYR A 57 -5.10 -16.74 0.48
C TYR A 57 -5.29 -18.23 0.82
N GLY A 58 -6.39 -18.80 0.35
CA GLY A 58 -6.76 -20.20 0.66
C GLY A 58 -5.80 -21.28 0.14
N HIS A 59 -4.89 -20.92 -0.75
CA HIS A 59 -3.83 -21.79 -1.28
C HIS A 59 -2.64 -21.97 -0.33
N VAL A 60 -2.50 -21.08 0.67
CA VAL A 60 -1.40 -21.14 1.64
C VAL A 60 -1.52 -22.38 2.52
N LYS A 61 -0.44 -23.16 2.60
CA LYS A 61 -0.33 -24.34 3.46
C LYS A 61 0.41 -23.98 4.75
N TYR A 62 -0.17 -24.32 5.89
CA TYR A 62 0.41 -24.08 7.20
C TYR A 62 1.43 -25.15 7.61
N PRO A 63 2.45 -24.82 8.43
CA PRO A 63 2.76 -23.49 8.94
C PRO A 63 3.29 -22.55 7.83
N PHE A 64 2.98 -21.25 7.91
CA PHE A 64 3.35 -20.29 6.88
C PHE A 64 3.83 -18.96 7.50
N VAL A 65 4.81 -18.32 6.89
CA VAL A 65 5.27 -16.96 7.25
C VAL A 65 4.49 -15.95 6.44
N MET A 66 4.07 -14.85 7.08
CA MET A 66 3.38 -13.73 6.41
C MET A 66 4.30 -12.50 6.32
N GLY A 67 3.75 -11.37 5.91
CA GLY A 67 4.41 -10.08 5.86
C GLY A 67 4.78 -9.65 4.46
N SER A 68 4.41 -8.41 4.13
CA SER A 68 4.55 -7.83 2.78
C SER A 68 5.60 -6.73 2.71
N ASP A 69 5.91 -6.06 3.82
CA ASP A 69 6.79 -4.88 3.84
C ASP A 69 8.09 -5.18 4.59
N VAL A 70 9.21 -5.03 3.90
CA VAL A 70 10.54 -5.26 4.47
C VAL A 70 11.52 -4.16 4.05
N ALA A 71 12.43 -3.81 4.96
CA ALA A 71 13.61 -3.02 4.67
C ALA A 71 14.83 -3.61 5.38
N GLY A 72 15.97 -3.62 4.71
CA GLY A 72 17.16 -4.25 5.25
C GLY A 72 18.38 -4.07 4.35
N VAL A 73 19.35 -4.96 4.54
CA VAL A 73 20.62 -4.95 3.80
C VAL A 73 20.74 -6.23 2.98
N VAL A 74 21.14 -6.08 1.72
CA VAL A 74 21.36 -7.21 0.80
C VAL A 74 22.52 -8.07 1.31
N VAL A 75 22.31 -9.36 1.45
CA VAL A 75 23.33 -10.33 1.90
C VAL A 75 23.70 -11.36 0.84
N GLU A 76 22.83 -11.57 -0.15
CA GLU A 76 23.09 -12.49 -1.25
C GLU A 76 22.32 -12.01 -2.52
N VAL A 77 22.89 -12.22 -3.71
CA VAL A 77 22.28 -11.83 -4.98
C VAL A 77 22.28 -13.00 -5.95
N GLY A 78 21.22 -13.13 -6.72
CA GLY A 78 21.12 -14.13 -7.79
C GLY A 78 21.96 -13.76 -9.01
N PRO A 79 22.29 -14.74 -9.88
CA PRO A 79 23.24 -14.53 -10.99
C PRO A 79 22.78 -13.54 -12.06
N ASN A 80 21.50 -13.28 -12.21
CA ASN A 80 20.97 -12.31 -13.18
C ASN A 80 20.75 -10.90 -12.57
N VAL A 81 20.94 -10.74 -11.26
CA VAL A 81 20.75 -9.46 -10.58
C VAL A 81 21.83 -8.48 -10.99
N THR A 82 21.42 -7.31 -11.48
CA THR A 82 22.34 -6.26 -11.95
C THR A 82 22.22 -4.95 -11.20
N ARG A 83 21.08 -4.72 -10.52
CA ARG A 83 20.79 -3.44 -9.83
C ARG A 83 21.29 -3.39 -8.41
N PHE A 84 21.61 -4.52 -7.81
CA PHE A 84 22.00 -4.63 -6.41
C PHE A 84 23.25 -5.46 -6.20
N LYS A 85 23.96 -5.14 -5.12
CA LYS A 85 25.11 -5.90 -4.61
C LYS A 85 24.98 -6.09 -3.10
N VAL A 86 25.74 -7.05 -2.57
CA VAL A 86 25.85 -7.27 -1.12
C VAL A 86 26.28 -5.98 -0.43
N GLY A 87 25.58 -5.65 0.67
CA GLY A 87 25.77 -4.42 1.44
C GLY A 87 24.83 -3.27 1.07
N ASP A 88 24.09 -3.37 -0.05
CA ASP A 88 23.13 -2.33 -0.42
C ASP A 88 21.94 -2.29 0.54
N ARG A 89 21.54 -1.08 0.91
CA ARG A 89 20.34 -0.81 1.72
C ARG A 89 19.13 -0.76 0.81
N VAL A 90 18.10 -1.53 1.13
CA VAL A 90 16.93 -1.67 0.26
C VAL A 90 15.62 -1.72 1.04
N VAL A 91 14.54 -1.40 0.33
CA VAL A 91 13.15 -1.61 0.73
C VAL A 91 12.44 -2.40 -0.37
N GLY A 92 11.61 -3.38 0.00
CA GLY A 92 10.98 -4.24 -0.98
C GLY A 92 9.59 -4.75 -0.59
N HIS A 93 8.80 -5.05 -1.61
CA HIS A 93 7.49 -5.69 -1.46
C HIS A 93 7.67 -7.21 -1.53
N ALA A 94 7.51 -7.87 -0.40
CA ALA A 94 7.61 -9.31 -0.24
C ALA A 94 6.29 -9.99 -0.70
N LEU A 95 6.37 -10.83 -1.72
CA LEU A 95 5.20 -11.37 -2.43
C LEU A 95 4.93 -12.85 -2.15
N GLY A 96 5.52 -13.41 -1.10
CA GLY A 96 5.42 -14.85 -0.81
C GLY A 96 4.02 -15.36 -0.54
N MET A 97 3.06 -14.50 -0.15
CA MET A 97 1.67 -14.87 0.02
C MET A 97 0.92 -15.03 -1.31
N GLU A 98 1.43 -14.47 -2.41
CA GLU A 98 0.76 -14.55 -3.71
C GLU A 98 0.75 -15.99 -4.26
N LYS A 99 -0.34 -16.36 -4.95
CA LYS A 99 -0.58 -17.76 -5.36
C LYS A 99 0.52 -18.33 -6.26
N HIS A 100 1.09 -17.50 -7.12
CA HIS A 100 2.13 -17.91 -8.06
C HIS A 100 3.52 -18.07 -7.42
N HIS A 101 3.75 -17.46 -6.25
CA HIS A 101 4.93 -17.68 -5.44
C HIS A 101 4.69 -18.74 -4.36
N ASN A 102 3.76 -18.47 -3.44
CA ASN A 102 3.35 -19.35 -2.34
C ASN A 102 4.56 -19.91 -1.55
N GLN A 103 5.45 -19.02 -1.13
CA GLN A 103 6.72 -19.34 -0.47
C GLN A 103 6.94 -18.49 0.77
N SER A 104 7.10 -19.14 1.92
CA SER A 104 7.41 -18.45 3.19
C SER A 104 8.72 -17.66 3.15
N SER A 105 9.72 -18.13 2.41
CA SER A 105 11.00 -17.41 2.24
C SER A 105 10.88 -16.05 1.57
N MET A 106 9.81 -15.82 0.81
CA MET A 106 9.50 -14.55 0.14
C MET A 106 8.52 -13.68 0.94
N CYS A 107 8.34 -13.94 2.24
CA CYS A 107 7.51 -13.15 3.15
C CYS A 107 8.35 -12.42 4.19
N GLY A 108 7.81 -11.34 4.77
CA GLY A 108 8.61 -10.39 5.56
C GLY A 108 8.77 -10.72 7.04
N PHE A 109 7.90 -11.53 7.66
CA PHE A 109 7.94 -11.74 9.11
C PHE A 109 9.01 -12.75 9.53
N GLN A 110 10.26 -12.49 9.14
CA GLN A 110 11.46 -13.30 9.41
C GLN A 110 12.73 -12.44 9.37
N MET A 111 13.86 -13.01 9.77
CA MET A 111 15.15 -12.28 9.77
C MET A 111 15.74 -12.13 8.35
N TYR A 112 15.50 -13.07 7.46
CA TYR A 112 16.00 -13.04 6.09
C TYR A 112 14.87 -13.26 5.12
N THR A 113 14.71 -12.36 4.12
CA THR A 113 13.65 -12.43 3.12
C THR A 113 14.23 -12.45 1.72
N VAL A 114 13.72 -13.37 0.90
CA VAL A 114 13.99 -13.40 -0.55
C VAL A 114 13.06 -12.40 -1.24
N LEU A 115 13.62 -11.49 -2.02
CA LEU A 115 12.89 -10.47 -2.79
C LEU A 115 13.15 -10.60 -4.28
N LEU A 116 12.17 -10.25 -5.09
CA LEU A 116 12.38 -10.03 -6.51
C LEU A 116 13.13 -8.71 -6.73
N GLU A 117 14.16 -8.73 -7.59
CA GLU A 117 14.90 -7.52 -7.96
C GLU A 117 13.95 -6.40 -8.43
N LYS A 118 13.00 -6.73 -9.31
CA LYS A 118 12.03 -5.77 -9.88
C LYS A 118 11.04 -5.17 -8.87
N MET A 119 10.89 -5.76 -7.68
CA MET A 119 10.00 -5.28 -6.60
C MET A 119 10.78 -4.68 -5.42
N THR A 120 12.03 -4.31 -5.68
CA THR A 120 12.96 -3.77 -4.69
C THR A 120 13.52 -2.43 -5.14
N CYS A 121 13.65 -1.50 -4.19
CA CYS A 121 14.18 -0.15 -4.39
C CYS A 121 15.37 0.09 -3.46
N PRO A 122 16.48 0.71 -3.93
CA PRO A 122 17.56 1.15 -3.06
C PRO A 122 17.07 2.28 -2.15
N VAL A 123 17.59 2.32 -0.91
CA VAL A 123 17.27 3.33 0.09
C VAL A 123 18.50 4.24 0.29
N PRO A 124 18.38 5.56 0.03
CA PRO A 124 19.46 6.53 0.29
C PRO A 124 19.93 6.49 1.74
N GLN A 125 21.21 6.80 1.99
CA GLN A 125 21.79 6.83 3.35
C GLN A 125 21.08 7.84 4.27
N SER A 126 20.51 8.90 3.70
CA SER A 126 19.76 9.92 4.44
C SER A 126 18.42 9.44 5.00
N ILE A 127 17.90 8.30 4.51
CA ILE A 127 16.61 7.75 4.96
C ILE A 127 16.88 6.51 5.83
N PRO A 128 16.49 6.53 7.11
CA PRO A 128 16.52 5.35 7.98
C PRO A 128 15.65 4.20 7.42
N LEU A 129 16.11 2.94 7.58
CA LEU A 129 15.39 1.77 7.05
C LEU A 129 14.01 1.60 7.71
N GLU A 130 13.90 1.93 9.00
CA GLU A 130 12.63 1.94 9.74
C GLU A 130 11.64 3.00 9.21
N LYS A 131 12.12 4.04 8.53
CA LYS A 131 11.25 4.97 7.80
C LYS A 131 10.89 4.43 6.41
N ALA A 132 11.84 3.85 5.69
CA ALA A 132 11.61 3.33 4.35
C ALA A 132 10.60 2.17 4.33
N VAL A 133 10.58 1.33 5.36
CA VAL A 133 9.75 0.11 5.44
C VAL A 133 8.24 0.38 5.39
N VAL A 134 7.79 1.62 5.63
CA VAL A 134 6.36 1.96 5.58
C VAL A 134 5.78 1.96 4.15
N LEU A 135 6.65 1.91 3.12
CA LEU A 135 6.26 2.14 1.73
C LEU A 135 5.62 0.92 1.05
N PRO A 136 6.23 -0.29 0.99
CA PRO A 136 6.06 -1.24 -0.12
C PRO A 136 4.61 -1.58 -0.48
N LEU A 137 3.83 -2.23 0.38
CA LEU A 137 2.45 -2.62 0.05
C LEU A 137 1.54 -1.41 -0.19
N GLY A 138 1.69 -0.35 0.62
CA GLY A 138 0.92 0.88 0.45
C GLY A 138 1.20 1.57 -0.88
N LEU A 139 2.47 1.66 -1.26
CA LEU A 139 2.94 2.20 -2.54
C LEU A 139 2.46 1.35 -3.71
N SER A 140 2.67 0.04 -3.64
CA SER A 140 2.22 -0.89 -4.69
C SER A 140 0.71 -0.82 -4.91
N THR A 141 -0.08 -0.78 -3.83
CA THR A 141 -1.52 -0.67 -3.92
C THR A 141 -1.95 0.67 -4.55
N ALA A 142 -1.31 1.77 -4.14
CA ALA A 142 -1.57 3.08 -4.75
C ALA A 142 -1.22 3.08 -6.24
N ALA A 143 -0.05 2.55 -6.61
CA ALA A 143 0.39 2.47 -8.01
C ALA A 143 -0.53 1.61 -8.87
N CYS A 144 -0.96 0.45 -8.37
CA CYS A 144 -1.94 -0.39 -9.07
C CYS A 144 -3.22 0.40 -9.38
N GLY A 145 -3.81 1.02 -8.37
CA GLY A 145 -5.08 1.75 -8.54
C GLY A 145 -4.97 3.00 -9.40
N LEU A 146 -3.81 3.66 -9.41
CA LEU A 146 -3.60 4.88 -10.19
C LEU A 146 -3.21 4.59 -11.65
N PHE A 147 -2.29 3.64 -11.89
CA PHE A 147 -1.60 3.56 -13.17
C PHE A 147 -1.94 2.34 -14.03
N GLN A 148 -2.48 1.26 -13.45
CA GLN A 148 -2.88 0.12 -14.27
C GLN A 148 -4.03 0.49 -15.23
N LYS A 149 -3.95 -0.01 -16.47
CA LYS A 149 -4.90 0.29 -17.56
C LYS A 149 -6.32 -0.17 -17.27
N ASP A 150 -6.48 -1.18 -16.45
CA ASP A 150 -7.77 -1.73 -16.00
C ASP A 150 -8.28 -1.11 -14.69
N GLN A 151 -7.57 -0.09 -14.22
CA GLN A 151 -7.91 0.78 -13.10
C GLN A 151 -8.07 2.23 -13.61
N LEU A 152 -7.51 3.23 -12.91
CA LEU A 152 -7.62 4.63 -13.35
C LEU A 152 -6.83 4.95 -14.62
N GLY A 153 -5.74 4.24 -14.89
CA GLY A 153 -4.93 4.41 -16.12
C GLY A 153 -4.33 5.81 -16.25
N LEU A 154 -3.94 6.43 -15.14
CA LEU A 154 -3.40 7.79 -15.11
C LEU A 154 -2.03 7.89 -15.76
N ARG A 155 -1.61 9.12 -16.12
CA ARG A 155 -0.24 9.42 -16.52
C ARG A 155 0.75 8.96 -15.44
N HIS A 156 1.89 8.42 -15.87
CA HIS A 156 2.94 7.96 -14.95
C HIS A 156 3.61 9.14 -14.23
N PRO A 157 4.06 8.95 -12.97
CA PRO A 157 4.76 9.97 -12.23
C PRO A 157 6.14 10.22 -12.84
N LYS A 158 6.61 11.47 -12.76
CA LYS A 158 7.94 11.88 -13.24
C LYS A 158 8.68 12.59 -12.12
N VAL A 159 10.00 12.42 -12.11
CA VAL A 159 10.89 13.24 -11.30
C VAL A 159 11.54 14.26 -12.24
N ASP A 160 11.05 15.51 -12.23
CA ASP A 160 11.56 16.54 -13.12
C ASP A 160 13.03 16.82 -12.84
N GLN A 161 13.82 16.98 -13.92
CA GLN A 161 15.24 17.31 -13.83
C GLN A 161 15.49 18.78 -13.46
N ALA A 162 14.50 19.63 -13.69
CA ALA A 162 14.55 21.06 -13.37
C ALA A 162 13.60 21.34 -12.21
N GLY A 163 14.10 21.29 -11.00
CA GLY A 163 13.42 21.53 -9.75
C GLY A 163 12.12 22.34 -9.77
N LEU A 164 11.11 21.81 -9.11
CA LEU A 164 9.99 22.47 -8.40
C LEU A 164 9.02 23.43 -9.15
N ASP A 165 9.26 23.86 -10.37
CA ASP A 165 8.47 24.89 -11.04
C ASP A 165 7.52 24.42 -12.16
N GLY A 166 7.38 23.13 -12.38
CA GLY A 166 6.34 22.56 -13.25
C GLY A 166 6.39 23.01 -14.73
N SER A 167 7.54 23.46 -15.22
CA SER A 167 7.70 24.00 -16.57
C SER A 167 8.02 22.95 -17.64
N GLY A 168 7.73 21.67 -17.38
CA GLY A 168 7.79 20.62 -18.40
C GLY A 168 6.67 20.76 -19.42
N SER A 169 6.99 20.81 -20.71
CA SER A 169 6.10 21.08 -21.85
C SER A 169 4.88 20.15 -22.02
N ASP A 170 4.71 19.12 -21.20
CA ASP A 170 3.67 18.11 -21.30
C ASP A 170 2.59 18.18 -20.18
N ILE A 171 2.66 19.17 -19.27
CA ILE A 171 1.63 19.34 -18.24
C ILE A 171 0.49 20.15 -18.82
N PRO A 172 -0.76 19.65 -18.84
CA PRO A 172 -1.92 20.41 -19.29
C PRO A 172 -2.04 21.74 -18.53
N THR A 173 -2.40 22.81 -19.21
CA THR A 173 -2.63 24.15 -18.62
C THR A 173 -3.70 24.12 -17.53
N GLU A 174 -4.65 23.22 -17.61
CA GLU A 174 -5.64 22.95 -16.56
C GLU A 174 -5.42 21.53 -16.01
N LYS A 175 -5.02 21.45 -14.72
CA LYS A 175 -4.78 20.16 -14.05
C LYS A 175 -6.11 19.46 -13.75
N GLU A 176 -6.14 18.17 -14.07
CA GLU A 176 -7.26 17.30 -13.72
C GLU A 176 -7.25 17.01 -12.22
N VAL A 177 -8.44 16.84 -11.64
CA VAL A 177 -8.63 16.54 -10.22
C VAL A 177 -8.72 15.04 -9.99
N LEU A 178 -7.87 14.51 -9.11
CA LEU A 178 -8.00 13.17 -8.58
C LEU A 178 -8.57 13.22 -7.16
N LEU A 179 -9.61 12.44 -6.90
CA LEU A 179 -10.14 12.27 -5.56
C LEU A 179 -9.48 11.06 -4.87
N VAL A 180 -8.87 11.28 -3.69
CA VAL A 180 -8.31 10.22 -2.83
C VAL A 180 -9.06 10.22 -1.50
N TRP A 181 -10.01 9.33 -1.32
CA TRP A 181 -10.71 9.17 -0.04
C TRP A 181 -9.85 8.35 0.93
N GLY A 182 -9.57 8.90 2.14
CA GLY A 182 -8.70 8.24 3.12
C GLY A 182 -7.20 8.55 2.95
N GLY A 183 -6.86 9.80 2.63
CA GLY A 183 -5.51 10.25 2.31
C GLY A 183 -4.45 10.07 3.39
N SER A 184 -4.81 9.98 4.68
CA SER A 184 -3.85 9.75 5.77
C SER A 184 -3.55 8.27 6.05
N SER A 185 -4.15 7.34 5.27
CA SER A 185 -3.77 5.93 5.29
C SER A 185 -2.44 5.70 4.58
N SER A 186 -1.81 4.54 4.78
CA SER A 186 -0.57 4.19 4.07
C SER A 186 -0.73 4.27 2.55
N VAL A 187 -1.79 3.70 2.00
CA VAL A 187 -2.10 3.79 0.55
C VAL A 187 -2.38 5.23 0.15
N GLY A 188 -3.16 5.98 0.95
CA GLY A 188 -3.54 7.36 0.66
C GLY A 188 -2.33 8.31 0.62
N CYS A 189 -1.40 8.20 1.57
CA CYS A 189 -0.17 8.99 1.59
C CYS A 189 0.68 8.76 0.33
N ASN A 190 0.78 7.51 -0.13
CA ASN A 190 1.49 7.19 -1.37
C ASN A 190 0.72 7.67 -2.61
N ALA A 191 -0.61 7.49 -2.63
CA ALA A 191 -1.46 7.92 -3.75
C ALA A 191 -1.39 9.43 -3.98
N ILE A 192 -1.41 10.23 -2.91
CA ILE A 192 -1.27 11.70 -3.00
C ILE A 192 0.06 12.08 -3.66
N GLN A 193 1.17 11.52 -3.20
CA GLN A 193 2.49 11.84 -3.72
C GLN A 193 2.67 11.39 -5.18
N LEU A 194 2.24 10.16 -5.50
CA LEU A 194 2.29 9.62 -6.87
C LEU A 194 1.44 10.46 -7.84
N ALA A 195 0.23 10.83 -7.46
CA ALA A 195 -0.66 11.63 -8.29
C ALA A 195 -0.13 13.05 -8.49
N LYS A 196 0.44 13.67 -7.43
CA LYS A 196 1.12 14.96 -7.54
C LYS A 196 2.29 14.89 -8.53
N ALA A 197 3.14 13.87 -8.42
CA ALA A 197 4.27 13.65 -9.32
C ALA A 197 3.84 13.35 -10.77
N ALA A 198 2.60 12.87 -10.96
CA ALA A 198 1.97 12.66 -12.27
C ALA A 198 1.22 13.90 -12.81
N GLY A 199 1.26 15.03 -12.07
CA GLY A 199 0.71 16.31 -12.52
C GLY A 199 -0.79 16.52 -12.25
N TYR A 200 -1.38 15.79 -11.30
CA TYR A 200 -2.78 15.94 -10.88
C TYR A 200 -2.93 16.86 -9.67
N ASP A 201 -4.05 17.59 -9.60
CA ASP A 201 -4.52 18.18 -8.36
C ASP A 201 -5.20 17.12 -7.51
N VAL A 202 -4.78 16.96 -6.27
CA VAL A 202 -5.28 15.90 -5.40
C VAL A 202 -6.20 16.48 -4.33
N VAL A 203 -7.47 16.10 -4.37
CA VAL A 203 -8.45 16.38 -3.32
C VAL A 203 -8.61 15.14 -2.45
N THR A 204 -8.43 15.29 -1.14
CA THR A 204 -8.44 14.14 -0.24
C THR A 204 -9.33 14.33 0.97
N THR A 205 -9.62 13.23 1.65
CA THR A 205 -10.32 13.23 2.94
C THR A 205 -9.49 12.54 4.01
N CYS A 206 -9.49 13.08 5.22
CA CYS A 206 -8.93 12.45 6.41
C CYS A 206 -9.51 13.08 7.67
N SER A 207 -9.14 12.60 8.86
CA SER A 207 -9.44 13.30 10.11
C SER A 207 -8.71 14.64 10.17
N PRO A 208 -9.30 15.72 10.74
CA PRO A 208 -8.70 17.06 10.78
C PRO A 208 -7.27 17.10 11.33
N ARG A 209 -6.95 16.27 12.32
CA ARG A 209 -5.60 16.17 12.89
C ARG A 209 -4.52 15.73 11.87
N ASN A 210 -4.93 15.18 10.71
CA ASN A 210 -4.03 14.73 9.66
C ASN A 210 -4.02 15.66 8.43
N PHE A 211 -4.67 16.83 8.50
CA PHE A 211 -4.72 17.77 7.36
C PHE A 211 -3.33 18.27 6.97
N ASP A 212 -2.49 18.62 7.96
CA ASP A 212 -1.14 19.07 7.70
C ASP A 212 -0.28 17.99 7.04
N LEU A 213 -0.42 16.73 7.49
CA LEU A 213 0.24 15.59 6.87
C LEU A 213 -0.12 15.49 5.39
N VAL A 214 -1.41 15.39 5.05
CA VAL A 214 -1.79 15.18 3.64
C VAL A 214 -1.47 16.37 2.75
N LYS A 215 -1.53 17.60 3.28
CA LYS A 215 -1.12 18.81 2.56
C LYS A 215 0.39 18.83 2.31
N SER A 216 1.22 18.48 3.30
CA SER A 216 2.68 18.38 3.14
C SER A 216 3.08 17.34 2.09
N LEU A 217 2.30 16.27 1.90
CA LEU A 217 2.48 15.26 0.86
C LEU A 217 2.03 15.74 -0.54
N GLY A 218 1.34 16.88 -0.61
CA GLY A 218 0.94 17.51 -1.86
C GLY A 218 -0.53 17.47 -2.20
N ALA A 219 -1.41 17.18 -1.24
CA ALA A 219 -2.84 17.36 -1.43
C ALA A 219 -3.18 18.84 -1.63
N THR A 220 -3.93 19.16 -2.68
CA THR A 220 -4.42 20.50 -3.00
C THR A 220 -5.49 20.95 -2.00
N ALA A 221 -6.34 20.01 -1.57
CA ALA A 221 -7.36 20.25 -0.54
C ALA A 221 -7.60 18.99 0.30
N ALA A 222 -7.98 19.23 1.57
CA ALA A 222 -8.30 18.17 2.53
C ALA A 222 -9.62 18.46 3.24
N TYR A 223 -10.50 17.45 3.35
CA TYR A 223 -11.81 17.54 3.96
C TYR A 223 -11.97 16.50 5.09
N ASP A 224 -12.73 16.84 6.13
CA ASP A 224 -13.09 15.83 7.13
C ASP A 224 -14.18 14.90 6.57
N TYR A 225 -13.86 13.63 6.39
CA TYR A 225 -14.79 12.62 5.86
C TYR A 225 -16.05 12.44 6.73
N ARG A 226 -16.05 12.93 7.99
CA ARG A 226 -17.21 12.89 8.91
C ARG A 226 -18.10 14.11 8.78
N SER A 227 -17.67 15.17 8.07
CA SER A 227 -18.50 16.33 7.83
C SER A 227 -19.69 15.96 6.95
N LYS A 228 -20.86 16.40 7.35
CA LYS A 228 -22.09 16.21 6.57
C LYS A 228 -22.07 16.94 5.24
N THR A 229 -21.24 17.96 5.11
CA THR A 229 -21.10 18.77 3.90
C THR A 229 -19.92 18.34 3.02
N ALA A 230 -19.07 17.41 3.48
CA ALA A 230 -17.83 17.06 2.76
C ALA A 230 -18.04 16.71 1.28
N ILE A 231 -19.06 15.91 0.97
CA ILE A 231 -19.40 15.55 -0.42
C ILE A 231 -19.83 16.77 -1.22
N GLU A 232 -20.70 17.61 -0.64
CA GLU A 232 -21.17 18.85 -1.27
C GLU A 232 -20.01 19.80 -1.53
N ASP A 233 -19.20 20.05 -0.52
CA ASP A 233 -18.05 20.95 -0.60
C ASP A 233 -17.04 20.50 -1.66
N ILE A 234 -16.74 19.20 -1.73
CA ILE A 234 -15.84 18.63 -2.76
C ILE A 234 -16.43 18.81 -4.16
N VAL A 235 -17.73 18.53 -4.34
CA VAL A 235 -18.39 18.68 -5.64
C VAL A 235 -18.37 20.14 -6.09
N GLN A 236 -18.79 21.05 -5.23
CA GLN A 236 -18.91 22.49 -5.56
C GLN A 236 -17.55 23.12 -5.87
N HIS A 237 -16.53 22.83 -5.06
CA HIS A 237 -15.24 23.53 -5.16
C HIS A 237 -14.24 22.86 -6.12
N HIS A 238 -14.40 21.55 -6.41
CA HIS A 238 -13.36 20.80 -7.13
C HIS A 238 -13.86 19.99 -8.33
N CYS A 239 -15.17 19.68 -8.43
CA CYS A 239 -15.66 18.84 -9.51
C CYS A 239 -16.48 19.61 -10.55
N LEU A 240 -17.22 20.64 -10.14
CA LEU A 240 -17.99 21.44 -11.08
C LEU A 240 -17.07 22.31 -11.91
N GLY A 241 -17.21 22.22 -13.24
CA GLY A 241 -16.41 22.97 -14.21
C GLY A 241 -15.00 22.40 -14.45
N ARG A 242 -14.52 21.48 -13.63
CA ARG A 242 -13.19 20.87 -13.75
C ARG A 242 -13.28 19.42 -14.27
N THR A 243 -12.22 18.98 -14.92
CA THR A 243 -12.09 17.56 -15.35
C THR A 243 -11.64 16.71 -14.18
N VAL A 244 -12.43 15.68 -13.83
CA VAL A 244 -12.11 14.73 -12.77
C VAL A 244 -11.44 13.49 -13.39
N ALA A 245 -10.22 13.17 -12.94
CA ALA A 245 -9.46 12.02 -13.41
C ALA A 245 -9.95 10.68 -12.87
N GLY A 246 -10.85 10.73 -11.88
CA GLY A 246 -11.44 9.59 -11.20
C GLY A 246 -11.24 9.64 -9.70
N ALA A 247 -11.47 8.50 -9.03
CA ALA A 247 -11.35 8.41 -7.58
C ALA A 247 -10.66 7.12 -7.13
N MET A 248 -9.98 7.21 -5.98
CA MET A 248 -9.49 6.06 -5.21
C MET A 248 -10.10 6.11 -3.82
N SER A 249 -10.68 5.00 -3.35
CA SER A 249 -11.29 4.94 -2.01
C SER A 249 -10.59 3.98 -1.08
N ILE A 250 -10.24 4.48 0.12
CA ILE A 250 -9.63 3.71 1.20
C ILE A 250 -10.44 3.94 2.48
N GLY A 251 -10.87 2.85 3.13
CA GLY A 251 -11.62 2.90 4.38
C GLY A 251 -13.14 2.87 4.21
N ASP A 252 -13.82 2.73 5.35
CA ASP A 252 -15.27 2.55 5.42
C ASP A 252 -16.01 3.80 4.91
N GLY A 253 -17.10 3.59 4.16
CA GLY A 253 -17.93 4.66 3.56
C GLY A 253 -17.28 5.40 2.38
N GLY A 254 -16.01 5.14 2.09
CA GLY A 254 -15.27 5.85 1.04
C GLY A 254 -15.77 5.55 -0.37
N ALA A 255 -16.13 4.31 -0.62
CA ALA A 255 -16.62 3.90 -1.93
C ALA A 255 -17.98 4.54 -2.25
N GLU A 256 -18.91 4.56 -1.28
CA GLU A 256 -20.22 5.21 -1.39
C GLU A 256 -20.10 6.70 -1.67
N ALA A 257 -19.23 7.38 -0.91
CA ALA A 257 -18.98 8.82 -1.07
C ALA A 257 -18.35 9.14 -2.43
N CYS A 258 -17.35 8.36 -2.86
CA CYS A 258 -16.72 8.55 -4.16
C CYS A 258 -17.69 8.34 -5.32
N ILE A 259 -18.59 7.34 -5.25
CA ILE A 259 -19.63 7.15 -6.29
C ILE A 259 -20.57 8.35 -6.34
N GLU A 260 -20.95 8.90 -5.18
CA GLU A 260 -21.83 10.10 -5.14
C GLU A 260 -21.14 11.31 -5.78
N ILE A 261 -19.87 11.56 -5.46
CA ILE A 261 -19.09 12.66 -6.02
C ILE A 261 -18.90 12.50 -7.53
N LEU A 262 -18.44 11.31 -7.97
CA LEU A 262 -18.21 11.03 -9.40
C LEU A 262 -19.50 11.11 -10.23
N GLY A 263 -20.63 10.64 -9.67
CA GLY A 263 -21.93 10.73 -10.33
C GLY A 263 -22.41 12.16 -10.56
N ARG A 264 -21.92 13.12 -9.76
CA ARG A 264 -22.25 14.55 -9.84
C ARG A 264 -21.20 15.36 -10.61
N SER A 265 -20.05 14.76 -10.97
CA SER A 265 -19.01 15.42 -11.73
C SER A 265 -19.47 15.69 -13.16
N SER A 266 -19.20 16.91 -13.67
CA SER A 266 -19.65 17.35 -15.01
C SER A 266 -18.80 16.78 -16.14
N LYS A 267 -17.49 16.58 -15.91
CA LYS A 267 -16.48 16.13 -16.90
C LYS A 267 -15.52 15.13 -16.32
N GLY A 268 -14.99 14.24 -17.15
CA GLY A 268 -13.86 13.37 -16.82
C GLY A 268 -14.23 11.91 -16.65
N ASN A 269 -13.37 11.18 -15.94
CA ASN A 269 -13.45 9.75 -15.77
C ASN A 269 -14.29 9.37 -14.54
N ARG A 270 -15.40 8.69 -14.76
CA ARG A 270 -16.26 8.17 -13.69
C ARG A 270 -15.82 6.75 -13.28
N PHE A 271 -14.53 6.60 -12.96
CA PHE A 271 -13.98 5.35 -12.49
C PHE A 271 -13.51 5.45 -11.03
N LEU A 272 -13.84 4.42 -10.26
CA LEU A 272 -13.48 4.28 -8.86
C LEU A 272 -12.57 3.06 -8.65
N SER A 273 -11.30 3.29 -8.27
CA SER A 273 -10.40 2.26 -7.76
C SER A 273 -10.65 2.04 -6.27
N MET A 274 -11.23 0.89 -5.90
CA MET A 274 -11.55 0.54 -4.52
C MET A 274 -10.41 -0.24 -3.88
N VAL A 275 -9.83 0.28 -2.78
CA VAL A 275 -8.71 -0.37 -2.08
C VAL A 275 -9.19 -1.27 -0.94
N SER A 276 -10.29 -0.92 -0.30
CA SER A 276 -10.80 -1.67 0.85
C SER A 276 -12.29 -1.95 0.74
N TYR A 277 -12.70 -3.06 1.32
CA TYR A 277 -14.09 -3.37 1.63
C TYR A 277 -14.44 -2.84 3.03
N PRO A 278 -15.71 -2.52 3.30
CA PRO A 278 -16.12 -2.08 4.63
C PRO A 278 -16.02 -3.23 5.64
N ASN A 279 -15.69 -2.86 6.87
CA ASN A 279 -15.76 -3.80 7.97
C ASN A 279 -17.23 -4.03 8.37
N PRO A 280 -17.63 -5.28 8.72
CA PRO A 280 -18.93 -5.51 9.30
C PRO A 280 -19.04 -4.78 10.65
N PRO A 281 -20.23 -4.32 11.04
CA PRO A 281 -20.45 -3.60 12.32
C PRO A 281 -19.93 -4.36 13.54
N ASN A 282 -20.03 -5.69 13.51
CA ASN A 282 -19.37 -6.56 14.49
C ASN A 282 -18.16 -7.23 13.83
N ILE A 283 -16.96 -6.79 14.21
CA ILE A 283 -15.71 -7.28 13.65
C ILE A 283 -15.41 -8.74 14.03
N ASP A 284 -16.03 -9.24 15.10
CA ASP A 284 -15.92 -10.63 15.54
C ASP A 284 -17.10 -11.51 15.07
N ALA A 285 -17.96 -10.95 14.19
CA ALA A 285 -19.06 -11.71 13.60
C ALA A 285 -18.57 -12.98 12.87
N GLY A 286 -19.34 -14.04 12.99
CA GLY A 286 -19.08 -15.30 12.31
C GLY A 286 -19.10 -15.17 10.78
N ILE A 287 -18.47 -16.11 10.09
CA ILE A 287 -18.35 -16.14 8.61
C ILE A 287 -19.69 -15.95 7.90
N PRO A 288 -20.81 -16.63 8.27
CA PRO A 288 -22.08 -16.45 7.58
C PRO A 288 -22.60 -15.01 7.62
N SER A 289 -22.50 -14.35 8.80
CA SER A 289 -22.90 -12.95 8.95
C SER A 289 -22.06 -12.01 8.08
N ARG A 290 -20.76 -12.25 7.99
CA ARG A 290 -19.85 -11.48 7.12
C ARG A 290 -20.21 -11.66 5.64
N ILE A 291 -20.52 -12.87 5.21
CA ILE A 291 -20.92 -13.15 3.82
C ILE A 291 -22.22 -12.40 3.51
N VAL A 292 -23.24 -12.48 4.36
CA VAL A 292 -24.50 -11.75 4.17
C VAL A 292 -24.26 -10.24 4.11
N PHE A 293 -23.47 -9.70 5.03
CA PHE A 293 -23.12 -8.27 5.03
C PHE A 293 -22.44 -7.86 3.71
N MET A 294 -21.41 -8.58 3.29
CA MET A 294 -20.66 -8.29 2.07
C MET A 294 -21.53 -8.39 0.82
N THR A 295 -22.37 -9.42 0.72
CA THR A 295 -23.27 -9.60 -0.43
C THR A 295 -24.26 -8.44 -0.54
N ARG A 296 -24.87 -8.03 0.58
CA ARG A 296 -25.80 -6.88 0.62
C ARG A 296 -25.09 -5.58 0.25
N TRP A 297 -23.88 -5.38 0.80
CA TRP A 297 -23.09 -4.19 0.48
C TRP A 297 -22.73 -4.16 -1.00
N MET A 298 -22.20 -5.26 -1.56
CA MET A 298 -21.85 -5.35 -2.98
C MET A 298 -23.06 -5.09 -3.90
N ALA A 299 -24.21 -5.66 -3.59
CA ALA A 299 -25.43 -5.41 -4.35
C ALA A 299 -25.82 -3.92 -4.31
N SER A 300 -25.80 -3.31 -3.11
CA SER A 300 -26.07 -1.87 -2.95
C SER A 300 -25.09 -1.00 -3.74
N MET A 301 -23.80 -1.33 -3.70
CA MET A 301 -22.76 -0.61 -4.43
C MET A 301 -22.92 -0.72 -5.94
N THR A 302 -23.26 -1.92 -6.45
CA THR A 302 -23.51 -2.14 -7.86
C THR A 302 -24.68 -1.30 -8.35
N VAL A 303 -25.80 -1.27 -7.61
CA VAL A 303 -26.97 -0.44 -7.97
C VAL A 303 -26.60 1.04 -7.95
N LYS A 304 -25.94 1.52 -6.88
CA LYS A 304 -25.51 2.93 -6.78
C LYS A 304 -24.57 3.32 -7.93
N ALA A 305 -23.58 2.50 -8.23
CA ALA A 305 -22.63 2.75 -9.30
C ALA A 305 -23.33 2.81 -10.66
N TRP A 306 -24.21 1.84 -10.93
CA TRP A 306 -24.98 1.79 -12.18
C TRP A 306 -25.89 3.02 -12.36
N THR A 307 -26.66 3.40 -11.33
CA THR A 307 -27.56 4.58 -11.41
C THR A 307 -26.82 5.91 -11.57
N LYS A 308 -25.56 5.99 -11.16
CA LYS A 308 -24.70 7.18 -11.28
C LYS A 308 -23.76 7.14 -12.50
N GLY A 309 -23.79 6.07 -13.30
CA GLY A 309 -22.88 5.87 -14.43
C GLY A 309 -21.41 5.77 -14.02
N VAL A 310 -21.13 5.25 -12.81
CA VAL A 310 -19.78 5.06 -12.26
C VAL A 310 -19.35 3.62 -12.44
N ARG A 311 -18.14 3.40 -12.96
CA ARG A 311 -17.50 2.09 -13.00
C ARG A 311 -16.58 1.95 -11.78
N SER A 312 -16.47 0.75 -11.24
CA SER A 312 -15.58 0.50 -10.10
C SER A 312 -14.89 -0.85 -10.19
N LYS A 313 -13.67 -0.92 -9.66
CA LYS A 313 -12.90 -2.17 -9.57
C LYS A 313 -12.10 -2.19 -8.28
N PHE A 314 -11.98 -3.38 -7.69
CA PHE A 314 -11.13 -3.59 -6.52
C PHE A 314 -9.66 -3.64 -6.93
N VAL A 315 -8.80 -3.00 -6.12
CA VAL A 315 -7.35 -2.95 -6.33
C VAL A 315 -6.68 -4.07 -5.55
N TRP A 316 -5.87 -4.86 -6.23
CA TRP A 316 -4.99 -5.83 -5.60
C TRP A 316 -3.54 -5.40 -5.74
N GLY A 317 -2.89 -5.04 -4.61
CA GLY A 317 -1.61 -4.35 -4.59
C GLY A 317 -0.40 -5.15 -5.09
N ALA A 318 -0.53 -6.46 -5.30
CA ALA A 318 0.55 -7.30 -5.83
C ALA A 318 0.54 -7.41 -7.37
N THR A 319 -0.55 -6.99 -8.04
CA THR A 319 -0.70 -7.19 -9.49
C THR A 319 0.28 -6.40 -10.35
N LEU A 320 0.87 -5.32 -9.81
CA LEU A 320 1.89 -4.56 -10.54
C LEU A 320 3.16 -5.36 -10.85
N GLU A 321 3.42 -6.44 -10.11
CA GLU A 321 4.55 -7.33 -10.38
C GLU A 321 4.49 -7.93 -11.79
N GLN A 322 3.28 -8.10 -12.32
CA GLN A 322 3.01 -8.80 -13.60
C GLN A 322 2.83 -7.84 -14.79
N ASN A 323 3.09 -6.55 -14.61
CA ASN A 323 2.96 -5.53 -15.65
C ASN A 323 4.01 -4.41 -15.50
N GLU A 324 3.98 -3.46 -16.43
CA GLU A 324 4.93 -2.35 -16.52
C GLU A 324 4.95 -1.43 -15.29
N VAL A 325 3.88 -1.40 -14.50
CA VAL A 325 3.77 -0.49 -13.33
C VAL A 325 4.78 -0.84 -12.25
N GLY A 326 5.09 -2.12 -12.06
CA GLY A 326 6.07 -2.56 -11.07
C GLY A 326 7.46 -1.98 -11.33
N GLU A 327 8.00 -2.16 -12.55
CA GLU A 327 9.30 -1.61 -12.92
C GLU A 327 9.27 -0.08 -12.94
N MET A 328 8.24 0.53 -13.50
CA MET A 328 8.07 1.97 -13.52
C MET A 328 8.17 2.58 -12.12
N ILE A 329 7.61 1.93 -11.09
CA ILE A 329 7.68 2.41 -9.70
C ILE A 329 9.03 2.07 -9.06
N TYR A 330 9.40 0.79 -8.98
CA TYR A 330 10.52 0.33 -8.16
C TYR A 330 11.90 0.52 -8.80
N LYS A 331 11.95 0.69 -10.11
CA LYS A 331 13.19 0.85 -10.87
C LYS A 331 13.36 2.29 -11.38
N ASP A 332 12.33 2.86 -12.00
CA ASP A 332 12.48 4.11 -12.73
C ASP A 332 12.16 5.35 -11.88
N PHE A 333 11.08 5.31 -11.09
CA PHE A 333 10.60 6.49 -10.35
C PHE A 333 11.14 6.58 -8.92
N LEU A 334 10.88 5.56 -8.08
CA LEU A 334 11.07 5.64 -6.63
C LEU A 334 12.53 5.90 -6.21
N PRO A 335 13.55 5.24 -6.81
CA PRO A 335 14.94 5.47 -6.41
C PRO A 335 15.34 6.94 -6.50
N LEU A 336 15.09 7.55 -7.65
CA LEU A 336 15.42 8.94 -7.91
C LEU A 336 14.57 9.90 -7.05
N ALA A 337 13.30 9.58 -6.86
CA ALA A 337 12.37 10.40 -6.08
C ALA A 337 12.74 10.42 -4.59
N LEU A 338 13.19 9.29 -4.02
CA LEU A 338 13.70 9.22 -2.64
C LEU A 338 15.04 9.96 -2.50
N GLU A 339 15.95 9.80 -3.45
CA GLU A 339 17.25 10.45 -3.44
C GLU A 339 17.12 11.97 -3.46
N ARG A 340 16.20 12.51 -4.27
CA ARG A 340 15.92 13.95 -4.38
C ARG A 340 14.98 14.48 -3.28
N GLY A 341 14.43 13.63 -2.42
CA GLY A 341 13.50 14.03 -1.37
C GLY A 341 12.15 14.55 -1.88
N VAL A 342 11.80 14.31 -3.16
CA VAL A 342 10.51 14.70 -3.73
C VAL A 342 9.41 13.65 -3.46
N PHE A 343 9.79 12.48 -2.99
CA PHE A 343 8.92 11.45 -2.44
C PHE A 343 9.44 11.04 -1.06
N VAL A 344 8.59 11.07 -0.05
CA VAL A 344 8.99 10.77 1.32
C VAL A 344 8.24 9.55 1.87
N PRO A 345 8.90 8.71 2.68
CA PRO A 345 8.22 7.62 3.37
C PRO A 345 7.12 8.15 4.29
N ALA A 346 5.86 7.77 4.01
CA ALA A 346 4.69 8.18 4.76
C ALA A 346 3.61 7.09 4.75
N PRO A 347 2.76 7.04 5.81
CA PRO A 347 2.79 7.85 7.04
C PRO A 347 3.98 7.52 7.94
N ALA A 348 4.18 8.30 9.00
CA ALA A 348 5.27 8.07 9.94
C ALA A 348 5.25 6.66 10.54
N PRO A 349 6.41 6.00 10.73
CA PRO A 349 6.48 4.72 11.41
C PRO A 349 6.13 4.87 12.90
N GLU A 350 5.44 3.88 13.44
CA GLU A 350 5.22 3.68 14.87
C GLU A 350 5.86 2.36 15.26
N VAL A 351 6.99 2.43 15.97
CA VAL A 351 7.73 1.24 16.42
C VAL A 351 6.97 0.59 17.58
N ILE A 352 6.60 -0.68 17.40
CA ILE A 352 5.84 -1.45 18.40
C ILE A 352 6.69 -2.52 19.10
N GLY A 353 7.93 -2.68 18.72
CA GLY A 353 8.86 -3.62 19.32
C GLY A 353 10.12 -3.81 18.47
N ASN A 354 11.04 -4.62 18.98
CA ASN A 354 12.35 -4.87 18.39
C ASN A 354 12.62 -6.36 18.09
N ASP A 355 11.60 -7.20 18.12
CA ASP A 355 11.68 -8.61 17.80
C ASP A 355 10.41 -9.13 17.08
N LEU A 356 10.52 -10.32 16.48
CA LEU A 356 9.42 -10.96 15.76
C LEU A 356 8.20 -11.30 16.63
N GLY A 357 8.38 -11.40 17.96
CA GLY A 357 7.30 -11.66 18.91
C GLY A 357 6.33 -10.48 19.03
N SER A 358 6.79 -9.27 18.78
CA SER A 358 6.00 -8.05 18.83
C SER A 358 4.96 -7.93 17.67
N ILE A 359 5.11 -8.73 16.60
CA ILE A 359 4.24 -8.68 15.43
C ILE A 359 2.77 -8.95 15.79
N GLN A 360 2.50 -9.89 16.71
CA GLN A 360 1.13 -10.25 17.06
C GLN A 360 0.34 -9.07 17.67
N GLU A 361 0.97 -8.28 18.54
CA GLU A 361 0.34 -7.09 19.10
C GLU A 361 -0.08 -6.11 18.00
N GLY A 362 0.79 -5.87 17.03
CA GLY A 362 0.49 -5.00 15.89
C GLY A 362 -0.64 -5.50 15.01
N LEU A 363 -0.71 -6.82 14.74
CA LEU A 363 -1.82 -7.41 13.99
C LEU A 363 -3.16 -7.23 14.74
N ASP A 364 -3.14 -7.33 16.06
CA ASP A 364 -4.32 -7.11 16.90
C ASP A 364 -4.78 -5.65 16.88
N ARG A 365 -3.84 -4.70 16.96
CA ARG A 365 -4.16 -3.27 16.84
C ARG A 365 -4.77 -2.93 15.47
N LEU A 366 -4.23 -3.50 14.39
CA LEU A 366 -4.76 -3.33 13.03
C LEU A 366 -6.16 -3.93 12.88
N LYS A 367 -6.38 -5.14 13.42
CA LYS A 367 -7.70 -5.80 13.40
C LYS A 367 -8.80 -4.90 13.97
N TYR A 368 -8.52 -4.17 15.05
CA TYR A 368 -9.50 -3.33 15.74
C TYR A 368 -9.48 -1.86 15.33
N GLY A 369 -8.79 -1.51 14.24
CA GLY A 369 -8.76 -0.15 13.70
C GLY A 369 -8.11 0.89 14.62
N LYS A 370 -7.18 0.47 15.50
CA LYS A 370 -6.51 1.33 16.49
C LYS A 370 -5.26 2.03 15.94
N VAL A 371 -5.22 2.30 14.64
CA VAL A 371 -4.09 2.94 13.96
C VAL A 371 -4.60 4.05 13.05
N SER A 372 -4.00 5.23 13.11
CA SER A 372 -4.42 6.36 12.28
C SER A 372 -3.28 7.34 12.05
N GLY A 373 -2.95 7.59 10.78
CA GLY A 373 -1.89 8.51 10.39
C GLY A 373 -0.48 8.00 10.75
N SER A 374 -0.33 6.71 11.05
CA SER A 374 0.94 6.02 11.29
C SER A 374 0.94 4.64 10.64
N LYS A 375 2.13 4.04 10.53
CA LYS A 375 2.33 2.67 10.07
C LYS A 375 3.04 1.89 11.18
N LEU A 376 2.45 0.78 11.63
CA LEU A 376 3.09 -0.07 12.64
C LEU A 376 4.28 -0.80 12.04
N ILE A 377 5.40 -0.72 12.73
CA ILE A 377 6.63 -1.41 12.34
C ILE A 377 7.25 -2.15 13.53
N VAL A 378 7.96 -3.21 13.24
CA VAL A 378 8.87 -3.89 14.17
C VAL A 378 10.29 -3.67 13.66
N GLN A 379 11.16 -3.12 14.51
CA GLN A 379 12.59 -3.12 14.27
C GLN A 379 13.13 -4.50 14.58
N LEU A 380 14.07 -4.96 13.79
CA LEU A 380 14.73 -6.23 14.04
C LEU A 380 16.19 -5.93 14.36
N ASP A 381 16.59 -6.20 15.60
CA ASP A 381 17.95 -5.98 16.02
C ASP A 381 18.90 -6.80 15.15
N ILE A 382 19.84 -6.13 14.53
CA ILE A 382 20.96 -6.76 13.85
C ILE A 382 21.93 -7.13 14.97
N GLU A 383 21.71 -8.29 15.64
CA GLU A 383 22.78 -8.85 16.44
C GLU A 383 24.02 -8.93 15.56
N ASN A 384 25.07 -8.20 15.99
CA ASN A 384 26.39 -8.13 15.34
C ASN A 384 27.06 -9.50 15.24
#